data_8c6a0619ee7ba608c1823537c576ca14
#
_entry.id   8c6a0619ee7ba608c1823537c576ca14
#
_cell.length_a   1.000
_cell.length_b   1.000
_cell.length_c   1.000
_cell.angle_alpha   90.00
_cell.angle_beta   90.00
_cell.angle_gamma   90.00
#
_symmetry.space_group_name_H-M   'P 1'
#
loop_
_entity.id
_entity.type
_entity.pdbx_description
1 polymer ?
#
loop_
_entity_poly.entity_id
_entity_poly.type
_entity_poly.pdbx_seq_one_letter_code
_entity_poly.pdbx_strand_id
1 'polypeptide(L)'
;MQSSSISLLGAALLLPLANIVEAASPPERVQVSFKYLDYQDYQTDQDRVGVKSPAVAITLPFAESWSLNSAYVSDSISGASPRYYTYDSRGHFSEFKDLRKALDLALTKYFARGTLTLGTNYSHESDYLSRGYSIQGTASSENNNSTLNLGVSVSNDDINPSNHIVVNEKKHVIDWVVGLTHALTPQDVMQINLGYSAGSGYFNDPYKAFDVRPASKDHTTLMFRWNHYFTDLQLTSHLAYRFYNDTFGVNAQTINFELVKPLSNGWTVMPLLRVYAQTAADFYREANPADRPAITFPDSSSQYSSLDQRLSGFGAITYGLKVTKAIGNDWVLDVKYEKYQQKTAWNFVGHASQGLDSFEAKTMQLGVTRYF
;
A
#
# COMPACT_ATOMS: atom_id res chain seq x y z
N MET A 1 15.71 -4.95 -3.84
CA MET A 1 14.79 -3.93 -3.23
C MET A 1 13.72 -4.69 -2.51
N GLN A 2 13.59 -4.55 -1.21
CA GLN A 2 12.43 -5.16 -0.55
C GLN A 2 11.15 -4.50 -1.05
N SER A 3 10.30 -5.30 -1.64
CA SER A 3 9.08 -4.94 -2.33
C SER A 3 7.94 -4.42 -1.43
N SER A 4 8.18 -4.23 -0.12
CA SER A 4 7.12 -3.78 0.79
C SER A 4 6.47 -2.44 0.40
N SER A 5 7.20 -1.56 -0.31
CA SER A 5 6.61 -0.31 -0.84
C SER A 5 5.94 -0.52 -2.20
N ILE A 6 6.39 -1.52 -2.97
CA ILE A 6 5.88 -1.84 -4.32
C ILE A 6 4.72 -2.83 -4.24
N SER A 7 4.73 -3.74 -3.24
CA SER A 7 3.57 -4.59 -2.96
C SER A 7 2.33 -3.77 -2.55
N LEU A 8 2.53 -2.64 -1.86
CA LEU A 8 1.45 -1.69 -1.57
C LEU A 8 0.91 -1.00 -2.83
N LEU A 9 1.75 -0.74 -3.84
CA LEU A 9 1.30 -0.19 -5.12
C LEU A 9 0.47 -1.22 -5.92
N GLY A 10 0.93 -2.47 -5.99
CA GLY A 10 0.20 -3.55 -6.65
C GLY A 10 -1.12 -3.89 -5.95
N ALA A 11 -1.13 -3.97 -4.62
CA ALA A 11 -2.34 -4.19 -3.83
C ALA A 11 -3.30 -2.99 -3.92
N ALA A 12 -2.79 -1.76 -3.99
CA ALA A 12 -3.61 -0.56 -4.19
C ALA A 12 -4.30 -0.51 -5.56
N LEU A 13 -3.73 -1.18 -6.58
CA LEU A 13 -4.36 -1.31 -7.90
C LEU A 13 -5.61 -2.20 -7.87
N LEU A 14 -5.60 -3.20 -7.01
CA LEU A 14 -6.58 -4.28 -6.99
C LEU A 14 -7.59 -4.15 -5.85
N LEU A 15 -7.31 -3.32 -4.84
CA LEU A 15 -8.34 -3.02 -3.87
C LEU A 15 -9.53 -2.42 -4.66
N PRO A 16 -10.66 -3.13 -4.78
CA PRO A 16 -11.89 -2.44 -5.10
C PRO A 16 -11.97 -1.33 -4.06
N LEU A 17 -12.32 -0.14 -4.46
CA LEU A 17 -12.86 0.85 -3.51
C LEU A 17 -13.87 0.05 -2.70
N ALA A 18 -13.53 -0.27 -1.45
CA ALA A 18 -14.36 -1.14 -0.64
C ALA A 18 -15.72 -0.49 -0.64
N ASN A 19 -16.65 -1.09 -1.36
CA ASN A 19 -18.04 -0.69 -1.33
C ASN A 19 -18.42 -0.84 0.12
N ILE A 20 -18.65 0.30 0.75
CA ILE A 20 -18.88 0.42 2.16
C ILE A 20 -20.25 -0.18 2.36
N VAL A 21 -20.30 -1.24 3.15
CA VAL A 21 -21.56 -1.88 3.55
C VAL A 21 -22.40 -2.34 2.34
N GLU A 22 -21.88 -3.22 1.52
CA GLU A 22 -22.76 -4.14 0.82
C GLU A 22 -23.33 -5.10 1.86
N ALA A 23 -24.66 -5.25 1.83
CA ALA A 23 -25.34 -6.35 2.49
C ALA A 23 -24.56 -7.64 2.19
N ALA A 24 -24.54 -8.61 3.13
CA ALA A 24 -23.79 -9.85 2.99
C ALA A 24 -24.34 -10.74 1.85
N SER A 25 -24.37 -10.21 0.64
CA SER A 25 -24.84 -10.87 -0.59
C SER A 25 -23.70 -10.96 -1.60
N PRO A 26 -23.62 -12.07 -2.36
CA PRO A 26 -22.63 -12.20 -3.41
C PRO A 26 -22.85 -11.14 -4.50
N PRO A 27 -21.80 -10.77 -5.24
CA PRO A 27 -21.96 -9.93 -6.44
C PRO A 27 -22.98 -10.53 -7.39
N GLU A 28 -23.83 -9.71 -7.99
CA GLU A 28 -24.88 -10.19 -8.92
C GLU A 28 -24.31 -10.60 -10.29
N ARG A 29 -23.15 -10.06 -10.66
CA ARG A 29 -22.58 -10.18 -12.00
C ARG A 29 -21.10 -10.54 -11.95
N VAL A 30 -20.65 -11.29 -12.94
CA VAL A 30 -19.21 -11.49 -13.16
C VAL A 30 -18.58 -10.16 -13.54
N GLN A 31 -17.48 -9.82 -12.88
CA GLN A 31 -16.70 -8.62 -13.16
C GLN A 31 -15.29 -9.01 -13.63
N VAL A 32 -14.85 -8.47 -14.74
CA VAL A 32 -13.48 -8.57 -15.23
C VAL A 32 -12.90 -7.18 -15.39
N SER A 33 -11.77 -6.93 -14.74
CA SER A 33 -11.08 -5.63 -14.77
C SER A 33 -9.66 -5.81 -15.30
N PHE A 34 -9.26 -4.94 -16.22
CA PHE A 34 -7.88 -4.75 -16.60
C PHE A 34 -7.43 -3.36 -16.14
N LYS A 35 -6.25 -3.28 -15.52
CA LYS A 35 -5.63 -2.02 -15.13
C LYS A 35 -4.18 -1.96 -15.56
N TYR A 36 -3.73 -0.78 -15.89
CA TYR A 36 -2.33 -0.50 -16.20
C TYR A 36 -1.88 0.71 -15.41
N LEU A 37 -0.79 0.56 -14.65
CA LEU A 37 -0.18 1.64 -13.90
C LEU A 37 1.20 1.93 -14.48
N ASP A 38 1.49 3.22 -14.64
CA ASP A 38 2.80 3.78 -14.95
C ASP A 38 3.21 4.69 -13.79
N TYR A 39 4.32 4.36 -13.14
CA TYR A 39 4.89 5.10 -12.02
C TYR A 39 6.30 5.53 -12.38
N GLN A 40 6.62 6.78 -12.09
CA GLN A 40 7.97 7.32 -12.23
C GLN A 40 8.29 8.21 -11.04
N ASP A 41 9.45 7.98 -10.42
CA ASP A 41 9.94 8.84 -9.35
C ASP A 41 11.21 9.62 -9.75
N TYR A 42 11.41 10.73 -9.02
CA TYR A 42 12.45 11.71 -9.31
C TYR A 42 13.10 12.14 -8.01
N GLN A 43 14.40 12.37 -8.05
CA GLN A 43 15.15 12.99 -6.97
C GLN A 43 16.26 13.85 -7.56
N THR A 44 16.37 15.10 -7.11
CA THR A 44 17.39 16.05 -7.59
C THR A 44 17.35 16.20 -9.12
N ASP A 45 16.13 16.33 -9.70
CA ASP A 45 15.85 16.47 -11.13
C ASP A 45 16.33 15.29 -12.01
N GLN A 46 16.55 14.12 -11.41
CA GLN A 46 16.93 12.89 -12.12
C GLN A 46 15.83 11.82 -11.97
N ASP A 47 15.51 11.16 -13.08
CA ASP A 47 14.67 9.97 -13.09
C ASP A 47 15.37 8.85 -12.30
N ARG A 48 14.62 8.17 -11.43
CA ARG A 48 15.17 7.10 -10.60
C ARG A 48 14.53 5.77 -10.94
N VAL A 49 13.32 5.52 -10.41
CA VAL A 49 12.63 4.25 -10.53
C VAL A 49 11.39 4.43 -11.37
N GLY A 50 11.29 3.64 -12.44
CA GLY A 50 10.08 3.48 -13.23
C GLY A 50 9.44 2.11 -12.96
N VAL A 51 8.12 2.07 -12.82
CA VAL A 51 7.34 0.83 -12.67
C VAL A 51 6.22 0.82 -13.67
N LYS A 52 6.10 -0.26 -14.44
CA LYS A 52 4.97 -0.55 -15.32
C LYS A 52 4.27 -1.79 -14.81
N SER A 53 2.98 -1.64 -14.48
CA SER A 53 2.23 -2.68 -13.78
C SER A 53 0.89 -2.95 -14.46
N PRO A 54 0.82 -3.87 -15.43
CA PRO A 54 -0.44 -4.44 -15.89
C PRO A 54 -1.02 -5.39 -14.83
N ALA A 55 -2.34 -5.31 -14.64
CA ALA A 55 -3.09 -6.13 -13.71
C ALA A 55 -4.42 -6.59 -14.30
N VAL A 56 -4.82 -7.81 -14.00
CA VAL A 56 -6.14 -8.37 -14.32
C VAL A 56 -6.78 -8.83 -13.03
N ALA A 57 -8.06 -8.48 -12.83
CA ALA A 57 -8.85 -8.95 -11.70
C ALA A 57 -10.18 -9.51 -12.20
N ILE A 58 -10.63 -10.59 -11.57
CA ILE A 58 -11.89 -11.27 -11.86
C ILE A 58 -12.64 -11.46 -10.56
N THR A 59 -13.91 -11.07 -10.52
CA THR A 59 -14.86 -11.41 -9.47
C THR A 59 -15.92 -12.31 -10.10
N LEU A 60 -16.03 -13.55 -9.61
CA LEU A 60 -16.91 -14.57 -10.12
C LEU A 60 -17.88 -15.01 -9.02
N PRO A 61 -19.16 -14.54 -9.02
CA PRO A 61 -20.20 -15.12 -8.18
C PRO A 61 -20.60 -16.50 -8.70
N PHE A 62 -20.87 -17.45 -7.78
CA PHE A 62 -21.35 -18.78 -8.14
C PHE A 62 -22.12 -19.42 -6.98
N ALA A 63 -22.91 -20.46 -7.29
CA ALA A 63 -23.66 -21.24 -6.31
C ALA A 63 -24.45 -20.38 -5.30
N GLU A 64 -25.11 -19.29 -5.77
CA GLU A 64 -26.01 -18.37 -5.06
C GLU A 64 -25.43 -17.65 -3.84
N SER A 65 -24.40 -18.17 -3.22
CA SER A 65 -23.85 -17.66 -1.95
C SER A 65 -22.34 -17.72 -1.86
N TRP A 66 -21.66 -17.80 -3.00
CA TRP A 66 -20.21 -17.81 -3.06
C TRP A 66 -19.69 -16.81 -4.09
N SER A 67 -18.50 -16.28 -3.86
CA SER A 67 -17.72 -15.60 -4.89
C SER A 67 -16.25 -16.00 -4.82
N LEU A 68 -15.63 -16.06 -5.99
CA LEU A 68 -14.19 -16.17 -6.15
C LEU A 68 -13.67 -14.84 -6.67
N ASN A 69 -12.72 -14.23 -5.96
CA ASN A 69 -11.95 -13.11 -6.43
C ASN A 69 -10.56 -13.60 -6.78
N SER A 70 -10.08 -13.24 -7.95
CA SER A 70 -8.71 -13.54 -8.41
C SER A 70 -8.10 -12.28 -8.98
N ALA A 71 -6.83 -12.04 -8.66
CA ALA A 71 -6.08 -10.93 -9.19
C ALA A 71 -4.67 -11.35 -9.56
N TYR A 72 -4.24 -10.98 -10.76
CA TYR A 72 -2.87 -11.19 -11.24
C TYR A 72 -2.25 -9.85 -11.59
N VAL A 73 -1.03 -9.62 -11.09
CA VAL A 73 -0.24 -8.41 -11.32
C VAL A 73 1.14 -8.80 -11.82
N SER A 74 1.64 -8.05 -12.79
CA SER A 74 3.03 -8.17 -13.25
C SER A 74 3.69 -6.80 -13.23
N ASP A 75 4.64 -6.58 -12.31
CA ASP A 75 5.34 -5.31 -12.18
C ASP A 75 6.72 -5.43 -12.82
N SER A 76 6.96 -4.63 -13.86
CA SER A 76 8.28 -4.44 -14.43
C SER A 76 8.90 -3.19 -13.83
N ILE A 77 9.98 -3.38 -13.07
CA ILE A 77 10.68 -2.34 -12.34
C ILE A 77 12.01 -2.09 -13.03
N SER A 78 12.30 -0.82 -13.30
CA SER A 78 13.59 -0.39 -13.84
C SER A 78 14.01 0.91 -13.18
N GLY A 79 15.30 1.18 -13.12
CA GLY A 79 15.77 2.45 -12.59
C GLY A 79 17.13 2.39 -11.96
N ALA A 80 17.46 3.43 -11.22
CA ALA A 80 18.69 3.57 -10.48
C ALA A 80 18.41 3.76 -8.99
N SER A 81 19.24 3.15 -8.16
CA SER A 81 19.19 3.35 -6.72
C SER A 81 19.47 4.82 -6.35
N PRO A 82 18.90 5.33 -5.24
CA PRO A 82 19.20 6.67 -4.76
C PRO A 82 20.70 6.89 -4.55
N ARG A 83 21.16 8.07 -4.92
CA ARG A 83 22.58 8.47 -4.91
C ARG A 83 23.31 8.25 -3.57
N TYR A 84 22.59 8.24 -2.47
CA TYR A 84 23.14 8.18 -1.11
C TYR A 84 23.10 6.79 -0.47
N TYR A 85 22.51 5.80 -1.11
CA TYR A 85 22.12 4.56 -0.44
C TYR A 85 22.61 3.30 -1.12
N THR A 86 23.24 3.43 -2.29
CA THR A 86 23.80 2.27 -2.99
C THR A 86 25.28 2.54 -3.20
N TYR A 87 26.09 1.73 -2.55
CA TYR A 87 27.52 1.80 -2.69
C TYR A 87 27.96 0.90 -3.84
N ASP A 88 28.37 1.49 -4.96
CA ASP A 88 29.42 0.89 -5.73
C ASP A 88 30.70 1.68 -5.46
N SER A 89 31.85 1.00 -5.46
CA SER A 89 33.18 1.57 -5.18
C SER A 89 33.59 2.70 -6.14
N ARG A 90 32.74 3.08 -7.09
CA ARG A 90 33.00 4.08 -8.14
C ARG A 90 32.02 5.23 -8.14
N GLY A 91 31.00 5.23 -7.24
CA GLY A 91 29.99 6.30 -7.20
C GLY A 91 29.00 6.28 -8.39
N HIS A 92 28.94 5.19 -9.14
CA HIS A 92 27.97 5.03 -10.24
C HIS A 92 26.65 4.50 -9.72
N PHE A 93 25.55 4.95 -10.33
CA PHE A 93 24.21 4.37 -10.15
C PHE A 93 24.22 2.96 -10.73
N SER A 94 23.91 1.97 -9.92
CA SER A 94 23.63 0.64 -10.40
C SER A 94 22.22 0.67 -11.02
N GLU A 95 22.13 0.56 -12.34
CA GLU A 95 20.86 0.26 -13.00
C GLU A 95 20.40 -1.12 -12.56
N PHE A 96 19.13 -1.22 -12.15
CA PHE A 96 18.53 -2.51 -11.85
C PHE A 96 17.26 -2.70 -12.67
N LYS A 97 16.97 -3.96 -12.98
CA LYS A 97 15.71 -4.39 -13.60
C LYS A 97 15.21 -5.59 -12.82
N ASP A 98 13.95 -5.58 -12.46
CA ASP A 98 13.31 -6.71 -11.83
C ASP A 98 11.89 -6.89 -12.35
N LEU A 99 11.38 -8.11 -12.27
CA LEU A 99 10.06 -8.49 -12.70
C LEU A 99 9.37 -9.26 -11.58
N ARG A 100 8.39 -8.60 -10.95
CA ARG A 100 7.51 -9.24 -9.98
C ARG A 100 6.26 -9.79 -10.67
N LYS A 101 5.87 -10.99 -10.28
CA LYS A 101 4.58 -11.61 -10.63
C LYS A 101 3.85 -11.97 -9.36
N ALA A 102 2.61 -11.52 -9.21
CA ALA A 102 1.80 -11.81 -8.04
C ALA A 102 0.42 -12.33 -8.45
N LEU A 103 -0.07 -13.31 -7.69
CA LEU A 103 -1.40 -13.90 -7.82
C LEU A 103 -2.07 -13.88 -6.45
N ASP A 104 -3.27 -13.32 -6.39
CA ASP A 104 -4.14 -13.32 -5.23
C ASP A 104 -5.41 -14.10 -5.54
N LEU A 105 -5.86 -14.94 -4.61
CA LEU A 105 -7.12 -15.68 -4.69
C LEU A 105 -7.87 -15.51 -3.38
N ALA A 106 -9.18 -15.25 -3.44
CA ALA A 106 -10.03 -15.14 -2.26
C ALA A 106 -11.39 -15.79 -2.55
N LEU A 107 -11.73 -16.80 -1.76
CA LEU A 107 -13.01 -17.49 -1.80
C LEU A 107 -13.89 -17.00 -0.66
N THR A 108 -15.04 -16.41 -0.98
CA THR A 108 -15.98 -15.87 -0.01
C THR A 108 -17.27 -16.66 0.01
N LYS A 109 -17.69 -17.10 1.20
CA LYS A 109 -19.03 -17.61 1.49
C LYS A 109 -19.85 -16.49 2.11
N TYR A 110 -21.05 -16.30 1.58
CA TYR A 110 -22.03 -15.35 2.06
C TYR A 110 -23.10 -16.05 2.91
N PHE A 111 -23.37 -15.48 4.07
CA PHE A 111 -24.42 -15.90 5.00
C PHE A 111 -25.46 -14.77 5.12
N ALA A 112 -26.58 -15.03 5.76
CA ALA A 112 -27.66 -14.04 5.89
C ALA A 112 -27.20 -12.70 6.54
N ARG A 113 -26.18 -12.73 7.43
CA ARG A 113 -25.69 -11.54 8.14
C ARG A 113 -24.17 -11.52 8.28
N GLY A 114 -23.47 -11.98 7.28
CA GLY A 114 -22.03 -11.97 7.34
C GLY A 114 -21.36 -12.76 6.23
N THR A 115 -20.04 -12.73 6.23
CA THR A 115 -19.22 -13.44 5.25
C THR A 115 -18.09 -14.18 5.93
N LEU A 116 -17.60 -15.24 5.28
CA LEU A 116 -16.33 -15.88 5.60
C LEU A 116 -15.51 -15.94 4.32
N THR A 117 -14.31 -15.35 4.36
CA THR A 117 -13.38 -15.31 3.24
C THR A 117 -12.11 -16.06 3.59
N LEU A 118 -11.69 -16.96 2.72
CA LEU A 118 -10.38 -17.61 2.74
C LEU A 118 -9.55 -17.07 1.59
N GLY A 119 -8.35 -16.60 1.89
CA GLY A 119 -7.45 -15.99 0.92
C GLY A 119 -6.10 -16.67 0.87
N THR A 120 -5.46 -16.63 -0.30
CA THR A 120 -4.06 -16.99 -0.48
C THR A 120 -3.42 -16.03 -1.48
N ASN A 121 -2.16 -15.71 -1.26
CA ASN A 121 -1.36 -14.94 -2.19
C ASN A 121 -0.02 -15.60 -2.46
N TYR A 122 0.50 -15.35 -3.65
CA TYR A 122 1.79 -15.79 -4.11
C TYR A 122 2.45 -14.64 -4.87
N SER A 123 3.66 -14.25 -4.49
CA SER A 123 4.43 -13.21 -5.16
C SER A 123 5.87 -13.67 -5.36
N HIS A 124 6.38 -13.53 -6.56
CA HIS A 124 7.71 -13.98 -6.96
C HIS A 124 8.46 -12.87 -7.69
N GLU A 125 9.67 -12.60 -7.23
CA GLU A 125 10.69 -11.75 -7.85
C GLU A 125 11.96 -12.61 -8.10
N SER A 126 12.98 -12.03 -8.70
CA SER A 126 14.25 -12.72 -8.95
C SER A 126 14.94 -13.18 -7.65
N ASP A 127 14.73 -12.45 -6.56
CA ASP A 127 15.43 -12.58 -5.29
C ASP A 127 14.50 -12.70 -4.07
N TYR A 128 13.18 -12.68 -4.30
CA TYR A 128 12.17 -12.67 -3.24
C TYR A 128 10.95 -13.51 -3.62
N LEU A 129 10.57 -14.41 -2.72
CA LEU A 129 9.37 -15.23 -2.85
C LEU A 129 8.50 -15.09 -1.61
N SER A 130 7.25 -14.68 -1.77
CA SER A 130 6.27 -14.56 -0.68
C SER A 130 5.07 -15.47 -0.90
N ARG A 131 4.62 -16.10 0.17
CA ARG A 131 3.40 -16.93 0.22
C ARG A 131 2.58 -16.53 1.43
N GLY A 132 1.32 -16.20 1.20
CA GLY A 132 0.42 -15.79 2.27
C GLY A 132 -0.90 -16.55 2.27
N TYR A 133 -1.49 -16.64 3.45
CA TYR A 133 -2.80 -17.22 3.69
C TYR A 133 -3.59 -16.32 4.63
N SER A 134 -4.88 -16.20 4.42
CA SER A 134 -5.74 -15.36 5.26
C SER A 134 -7.10 -15.99 5.49
N ILE A 135 -7.69 -15.65 6.64
CA ILE A 135 -9.08 -15.89 6.96
C ILE A 135 -9.67 -14.60 7.49
N GLN A 136 -10.83 -14.22 6.97
CA GLN A 136 -11.54 -13.02 7.36
C GLN A 136 -13.03 -13.33 7.50
N GLY A 137 -13.65 -12.81 8.56
CA GLY A 137 -15.08 -12.92 8.79
C GLY A 137 -15.70 -11.55 8.99
N THR A 138 -16.95 -11.38 8.51
CA THR A 138 -17.78 -10.23 8.84
C THR A 138 -19.09 -10.69 9.48
N ALA A 139 -19.62 -9.87 10.39
CA ALA A 139 -20.94 -10.10 11.00
C ALA A 139 -21.69 -8.77 11.11
N SER A 140 -22.90 -8.71 10.56
CA SER A 140 -23.75 -7.53 10.57
C SER A 140 -24.86 -7.66 11.63
N SER A 141 -25.22 -6.54 12.25
CA SER A 141 -26.38 -6.43 13.14
C SER A 141 -27.69 -6.73 12.41
N GLU A 142 -28.78 -6.97 13.15
CA GLU A 142 -30.10 -7.27 12.56
C GLU A 142 -30.64 -6.18 11.64
N ASN A 143 -30.37 -4.94 12.00
CA ASN A 143 -30.74 -3.77 11.19
C ASN A 143 -29.72 -3.39 10.12
N ASN A 144 -28.65 -4.18 9.96
CA ASN A 144 -27.50 -3.94 9.05
C ASN A 144 -26.77 -2.59 9.26
N ASN A 145 -27.02 -1.87 10.35
CA ASN A 145 -26.38 -0.60 10.59
C ASN A 145 -24.94 -0.75 11.14
N SER A 146 -24.61 -1.90 11.70
CA SER A 146 -23.29 -2.19 12.24
C SER A 146 -22.72 -3.46 11.64
N THR A 147 -21.45 -3.45 11.24
CA THR A 147 -20.74 -4.62 10.74
C THR A 147 -19.40 -4.73 11.45
N LEU A 148 -19.20 -5.84 12.16
CA LEU A 148 -17.91 -6.24 12.72
C LEU A 148 -17.11 -6.99 11.65
N ASN A 149 -15.83 -6.69 11.56
CA ASN A 149 -14.86 -7.38 10.70
C ASN A 149 -13.72 -7.93 11.56
N LEU A 150 -13.38 -9.19 11.38
CA LEU A 150 -12.25 -9.86 12.04
C LEU A 150 -11.42 -10.56 10.97
N GLY A 151 -10.11 -10.43 11.03
CA GLY A 151 -9.22 -11.08 10.08
C GLY A 151 -7.88 -11.46 10.70
N VAL A 152 -7.30 -12.55 10.18
CA VAL A 152 -5.92 -12.95 10.44
C VAL A 152 -5.28 -13.37 9.14
N SER A 153 -4.00 -13.01 8.97
CA SER A 153 -3.19 -13.49 7.86
C SER A 153 -1.79 -13.88 8.31
N VAL A 154 -1.19 -14.78 7.56
CA VAL A 154 0.20 -15.20 7.75
C VAL A 154 0.92 -15.09 6.41
N SER A 155 2.16 -14.60 6.42
CA SER A 155 3.05 -14.63 5.26
C SER A 155 4.38 -15.27 5.61
N ASN A 156 4.93 -16.01 4.65
CA ASN A 156 6.25 -16.61 4.72
C ASN A 156 7.02 -16.19 3.47
N ASP A 157 8.16 -15.57 3.71
CA ASP A 157 9.00 -15.01 2.67
C ASP A 157 10.35 -15.73 2.65
N ASP A 158 10.80 -16.13 1.46
CA ASP A 158 12.14 -16.62 1.18
C ASP A 158 12.93 -15.50 0.47
N ILE A 159 14.14 -15.18 0.96
CA ILE A 159 14.94 -14.03 0.52
C ILE A 159 16.32 -14.51 0.09
N ASN A 160 16.64 -14.33 -1.20
CA ASN A 160 17.89 -14.75 -1.82
C ASN A 160 18.39 -13.65 -2.77
N PRO A 161 18.98 -12.57 -2.24
CA PRO A 161 19.40 -11.43 -3.05
C PRO A 161 20.42 -11.80 -4.11
N SER A 162 20.33 -11.17 -5.28
CA SER A 162 21.18 -11.45 -6.44
C SER A 162 22.67 -11.11 -6.22
N ASN A 163 22.99 -10.27 -5.21
CA ASN A 163 24.36 -9.98 -4.80
C ASN A 163 24.96 -11.03 -3.85
N HIS A 164 24.20 -12.04 -3.43
CA HIS A 164 24.62 -13.13 -2.56
C HIS A 164 25.26 -12.74 -1.21
N ILE A 165 25.00 -11.52 -0.72
CA ILE A 165 25.49 -11.07 0.60
C ILE A 165 24.88 -11.94 1.71
N VAL A 166 23.64 -12.36 1.54
CA VAL A 166 22.95 -13.37 2.36
C VAL A 166 22.31 -14.42 1.46
N VAL A 167 22.07 -15.62 1.99
CA VAL A 167 21.49 -16.75 1.24
C VAL A 167 20.50 -17.48 2.13
N ASN A 168 19.33 -17.81 1.58
CA ASN A 168 18.28 -18.58 2.27
C ASN A 168 17.73 -17.88 3.53
N GLU A 169 17.72 -16.57 3.54
CA GLU A 169 17.07 -15.81 4.60
C GLU A 169 15.56 -15.92 4.52
N LYS A 170 14.91 -15.83 5.68
CA LYS A 170 13.46 -15.97 5.81
C LYS A 170 12.86 -14.84 6.62
N LYS A 171 11.61 -14.55 6.29
CA LYS A 171 10.79 -13.64 7.10
C LYS A 171 9.40 -14.25 7.28
N HIS A 172 8.87 -14.14 8.47
CA HIS A 172 7.53 -14.60 8.83
C HIS A 172 6.76 -13.43 9.43
N VAL A 173 5.51 -13.21 8.99
CA VAL A 173 4.65 -12.16 9.53
C VAL A 173 3.27 -12.73 9.79
N ILE A 174 2.70 -12.35 10.92
CA ILE A 174 1.30 -12.61 11.26
C ILE A 174 0.60 -11.27 11.48
N ASP A 175 -0.54 -11.09 10.81
CA ASP A 175 -1.35 -9.88 10.92
C ASP A 175 -2.73 -10.21 11.49
N TRP A 176 -3.25 -9.31 12.34
CA TRP A 176 -4.62 -9.33 12.85
C TRP A 176 -5.30 -8.01 12.54
N VAL A 177 -6.57 -8.07 12.24
CA VAL A 177 -7.41 -6.89 12.08
C VAL A 177 -8.74 -7.08 12.79
N VAL A 178 -9.16 -6.02 13.48
CA VAL A 178 -10.51 -5.88 14.04
C VAL A 178 -11.08 -4.58 13.53
N GLY A 179 -12.26 -4.61 12.94
CA GLY A 179 -12.90 -3.44 12.37
C GLY A 179 -14.38 -3.35 12.75
N LEU A 180 -14.87 -2.15 12.95
CA LEU A 180 -16.28 -1.85 13.13
C LEU A 180 -16.69 -0.77 12.13
N THR A 181 -17.70 -1.05 11.34
CA THR A 181 -18.39 -0.09 10.48
C THR A 181 -19.76 0.18 11.03
N HIS A 182 -20.17 1.44 11.13
CA HIS A 182 -21.48 1.84 11.62
C HIS A 182 -22.09 2.95 10.78
N ALA A 183 -23.32 2.74 10.30
CA ALA A 183 -24.14 3.77 9.67
C ALA A 183 -24.82 4.61 10.77
N LEU A 184 -24.30 5.82 11.01
CA LEU A 184 -24.85 6.74 12.02
C LEU A 184 -26.16 7.39 11.57
N THR A 185 -26.21 7.76 10.31
CA THR A 185 -27.36 8.35 9.63
C THR A 185 -27.44 7.80 8.20
N PRO A 186 -28.51 8.06 7.44
CA PRO A 186 -28.55 7.71 6.02
C PRO A 186 -27.43 8.37 5.18
N GLN A 187 -26.84 9.45 5.68
CA GLN A 187 -25.78 10.19 5.01
C GLN A 187 -24.38 9.89 5.58
N ASP A 188 -24.28 9.32 6.79
CA ASP A 188 -23.02 9.18 7.51
C ASP A 188 -22.68 7.73 7.81
N VAL A 189 -21.54 7.29 7.35
CA VAL A 189 -20.95 5.98 7.70
C VAL A 189 -19.58 6.19 8.30
N MET A 190 -19.37 5.62 9.48
CA MET A 190 -18.08 5.62 10.17
C MET A 190 -17.49 4.22 10.23
N GLN A 191 -16.16 4.14 10.19
CA GLN A 191 -15.41 2.90 10.32
C GLN A 191 -14.18 3.13 11.20
N ILE A 192 -13.94 2.20 12.11
CA ILE A 192 -12.72 2.13 12.91
C ILE A 192 -12.11 0.76 12.68
N ASN A 193 -10.79 0.71 12.38
CA ASN A 193 -10.04 -0.54 12.28
C ASN A 193 -8.79 -0.46 13.16
N LEU A 194 -8.56 -1.50 13.92
CA LEU A 194 -7.32 -1.75 14.64
C LEU A 194 -6.61 -2.93 13.98
N GLY A 195 -5.38 -2.72 13.54
CA GLY A 195 -4.50 -3.74 13.02
C GLY A 195 -3.28 -3.93 13.92
N TYR A 196 -2.84 -5.17 14.08
CA TYR A 196 -1.58 -5.50 14.72
C TYR A 196 -0.83 -6.51 13.84
N SER A 197 0.47 -6.30 13.69
CA SER A 197 1.36 -7.17 12.92
C SER A 197 2.56 -7.55 13.76
N ALA A 198 2.88 -8.84 13.78
CA ALA A 198 4.10 -9.36 14.40
C ALA A 198 4.96 -10.04 13.35
N GLY A 199 6.18 -9.54 13.17
CA GLY A 199 7.12 -10.03 12.19
C GLY A 199 8.43 -10.51 12.81
N SER A 200 8.98 -11.61 12.27
CA SER A 200 10.27 -12.16 12.68
C SER A 200 11.08 -12.61 11.46
N GLY A 201 12.41 -12.58 11.58
CA GLY A 201 13.34 -12.99 10.54
C GLY A 201 14.18 -11.86 9.95
N TYR A 202 14.42 -11.89 8.66
CA TYR A 202 15.33 -10.98 7.98
C TYR A 202 14.62 -9.69 7.52
N PHE A 203 14.95 -8.56 8.15
CA PHE A 203 14.40 -7.23 7.84
C PHE A 203 15.40 -6.28 7.18
N ASN A 204 16.68 -6.65 7.09
CA ASN A 204 17.70 -5.82 6.44
C ASN A 204 17.40 -5.67 4.93
N ASP A 205 17.85 -4.57 4.34
CA ASP A 205 17.90 -4.41 2.89
C ASP A 205 19.29 -4.84 2.38
N PRO A 206 19.41 -6.01 1.70
CA PRO A 206 20.72 -6.54 1.30
C PRO A 206 21.41 -5.71 0.20
N TYR A 207 20.69 -4.79 -0.42
CA TYR A 207 21.24 -3.88 -1.44
C TYR A 207 21.69 -2.53 -0.88
N LYS A 208 21.54 -2.34 0.44
CA LYS A 208 21.98 -1.12 1.11
C LYS A 208 23.20 -1.37 1.97
N ALA A 209 24.19 -0.50 1.83
CA ALA A 209 25.36 -0.54 2.68
C ALA A 209 24.97 -0.26 4.15
N PHE A 210 25.56 -1.01 5.08
CA PHE A 210 25.41 -0.81 6.53
C PHE A 210 23.97 -0.84 7.05
N ASP A 211 23.08 -1.58 6.37
CA ASP A 211 21.70 -1.75 6.80
C ASP A 211 21.59 -2.96 7.72
N VAL A 212 21.59 -2.71 9.02
CA VAL A 212 21.43 -3.71 10.07
C VAL A 212 20.22 -3.34 10.91
N ARG A 213 19.17 -4.16 10.86
CA ARG A 213 17.90 -3.94 11.55
C ARG A 213 17.63 -5.05 12.56
N PRO A 214 16.78 -4.80 13.57
CA PRO A 214 16.29 -5.88 14.43
C PRO A 214 15.65 -7.01 13.63
N ALA A 215 15.84 -8.25 14.11
CA ALA A 215 15.26 -9.46 13.51
C ALA A 215 13.77 -9.64 13.82
N SER A 216 13.16 -8.71 14.54
CA SER A 216 11.71 -8.65 14.80
C SER A 216 11.19 -7.25 14.53
N LYS A 217 9.98 -7.17 13.99
CA LYS A 217 9.28 -5.91 13.76
C LYS A 217 7.79 -6.09 14.00
N ASP A 218 7.30 -5.48 15.06
CA ASP A 218 5.87 -5.42 15.32
C ASP A 218 5.34 -4.03 15.02
N HIS A 219 4.09 -3.94 14.58
CA HIS A 219 3.45 -2.65 14.39
C HIS A 219 1.96 -2.67 14.72
N THR A 220 1.46 -1.52 15.12
CA THR A 220 0.05 -1.25 15.36
C THR A 220 -0.43 -0.19 14.40
N THR A 221 -1.62 -0.39 13.84
CA THR A 221 -2.30 0.58 12.98
C THR A 221 -3.70 0.85 13.52
N LEU A 222 -4.03 2.11 13.71
CA LEU A 222 -5.40 2.55 14.00
C LEU A 222 -5.88 3.41 12.86
N MET A 223 -7.00 3.04 12.24
CA MET A 223 -7.62 3.79 11.16
C MET A 223 -9.04 4.18 11.53
N PHE A 224 -9.34 5.43 11.33
CA PHE A 224 -10.68 6.00 11.40
C PHE A 224 -11.07 6.49 10.02
N ARG A 225 -12.29 6.16 9.55
CA ARG A 225 -12.84 6.65 8.28
C ARG A 225 -14.25 7.18 8.52
N TRP A 226 -14.55 8.31 7.91
CA TRP A 226 -15.87 8.91 7.86
C TRP A 226 -16.24 9.22 6.42
N ASN A 227 -17.38 8.72 5.99
CA ASN A 227 -17.98 9.03 4.71
C ASN A 227 -19.27 9.80 4.94
N HIS A 228 -19.39 10.94 4.25
CA HIS A 228 -20.58 11.77 4.34
C HIS A 228 -21.14 12.09 2.96
N TYR A 229 -22.44 11.90 2.78
CA TYR A 229 -23.15 12.24 1.56
C TYR A 229 -23.87 13.57 1.70
N PHE A 230 -23.45 14.56 0.92
CA PHE A 230 -24.10 15.87 0.81
C PHE A 230 -25.26 15.80 -0.19
N THR A 231 -26.48 15.74 0.31
CA THR A 231 -27.68 15.53 -0.52
C THR A 231 -27.88 16.64 -1.55
N ASP A 232 -27.76 17.92 -1.13
CA ASP A 232 -27.95 19.07 -2.01
C ASP A 232 -26.92 19.18 -3.12
N LEU A 233 -25.70 18.73 -2.85
CA LEU A 233 -24.59 18.75 -3.78
C LEU A 233 -24.48 17.45 -4.59
N GLN A 234 -25.19 16.39 -4.19
CA GLN A 234 -25.03 15.02 -4.72
C GLN A 234 -23.53 14.63 -4.76
N LEU A 235 -22.86 14.84 -3.65
CA LEU A 235 -21.40 14.67 -3.49
C LEU A 235 -21.14 13.80 -2.26
N THR A 236 -20.25 12.83 -2.37
CA THR A 236 -19.75 12.07 -1.21
C THR A 236 -18.35 12.54 -0.86
N SER A 237 -18.11 12.79 0.43
CA SER A 237 -16.76 12.98 0.95
C SER A 237 -16.29 11.72 1.68
N HIS A 238 -15.04 11.35 1.48
CA HIS A 238 -14.35 10.30 2.22
C HIS A 238 -13.18 10.94 2.97
N LEU A 239 -13.25 10.95 4.28
CA LEU A 239 -12.16 11.38 5.15
C LEU A 239 -11.63 10.16 5.91
N ALA A 240 -10.33 9.92 5.84
CA ALA A 240 -9.70 8.87 6.64
C ALA A 240 -8.45 9.40 7.34
N TYR A 241 -8.30 9.02 8.60
CA TYR A 241 -7.10 9.22 9.39
C TYR A 241 -6.52 7.88 9.80
N ARG A 242 -5.20 7.70 9.63
CA ARG A 242 -4.47 6.51 10.05
C ARG A 242 -3.28 6.91 10.91
N PHE A 243 -3.21 6.32 12.08
CA PHE A 243 -2.04 6.28 12.95
C PHE A 243 -1.32 4.96 12.78
N TYR A 244 0.00 4.99 12.75
CA TYR A 244 0.89 3.84 12.68
C TYR A 244 2.02 4.01 13.70
N ASN A 245 2.37 2.93 14.39
CA ASN A 245 3.52 2.85 15.28
C ASN A 245 4.18 1.48 15.14
N ASP A 246 5.52 1.43 15.13
CA ASP A 246 6.27 0.18 15.10
C ASP A 246 7.42 0.13 16.10
N THR A 247 7.95 -1.08 16.31
CA THR A 247 9.08 -1.35 17.21
C THR A 247 10.42 -0.87 16.68
N PHE A 248 10.48 -0.33 15.47
CA PHE A 248 11.64 0.39 14.95
C PHE A 248 11.65 1.86 15.39
N GLY A 249 10.63 2.32 16.13
CA GLY A 249 10.49 3.71 16.58
C GLY A 249 9.76 4.63 15.59
N VAL A 250 9.30 4.10 14.44
CA VAL A 250 8.56 4.89 13.47
C VAL A 250 7.13 5.12 13.96
N ASN A 251 6.76 6.40 14.11
CA ASN A 251 5.38 6.85 14.29
C ASN A 251 4.96 7.59 13.03
N ALA A 252 3.85 7.19 12.39
CA ALA A 252 3.38 7.86 11.21
C ALA A 252 1.90 8.21 11.28
N GLN A 253 1.55 9.32 10.63
CA GLN A 253 0.18 9.80 10.52
C GLN A 253 -0.16 10.04 9.05
N THR A 254 -1.36 9.62 8.66
CA THR A 254 -1.86 9.83 7.31
C THR A 254 -3.27 10.38 7.37
N ILE A 255 -3.52 11.46 6.65
CA ILE A 255 -4.86 11.99 6.40
C ILE A 255 -5.13 11.83 4.91
N ASN A 256 -6.24 11.17 4.56
CA ASN A 256 -6.72 11.06 3.19
C ASN A 256 -8.07 11.77 3.09
N PHE A 257 -8.22 12.58 2.07
CA PHE A 257 -9.48 13.24 1.73
C PHE A 257 -9.78 13.00 0.26
N GLU A 258 -10.98 12.54 -0.04
CA GLU A 258 -11.46 12.29 -1.40
C GLU A 258 -12.90 12.81 -1.51
N LEU A 259 -13.21 13.43 -2.63
CA LEU A 259 -14.56 13.79 -3.00
C LEU A 259 -15.00 12.95 -4.19
N VAL A 260 -16.22 12.43 -4.17
CA VAL A 260 -16.82 11.64 -5.25
C VAL A 260 -18.02 12.41 -5.78
N LYS A 261 -17.91 12.97 -6.98
CA LYS A 261 -18.96 13.71 -7.63
C LYS A 261 -19.42 13.00 -8.89
N PRO A 262 -20.59 12.31 -8.86
CA PRO A 262 -21.26 11.87 -10.06
C PRO A 262 -21.72 13.06 -10.89
N LEU A 263 -21.52 12.97 -12.19
CA LEU A 263 -21.94 13.95 -13.19
C LEU A 263 -22.93 13.32 -14.18
N SER A 264 -23.49 14.11 -15.08
CA SER A 264 -24.39 13.63 -16.14
C SER A 264 -23.68 12.61 -17.05
N ASN A 265 -24.48 11.79 -17.74
CA ASN A 265 -24.02 10.84 -18.75
C ASN A 265 -22.99 9.80 -18.24
N GLY A 266 -23.07 9.38 -16.97
CA GLY A 266 -22.23 8.32 -16.40
C GLY A 266 -20.78 8.73 -16.12
N TRP A 267 -20.46 10.00 -16.06
CA TRP A 267 -19.17 10.48 -15.59
C TRP A 267 -19.14 10.58 -14.06
N THR A 268 -17.99 10.30 -13.47
CA THR A 268 -17.72 10.59 -12.05
C THR A 268 -16.32 11.17 -11.93
N VAL A 269 -16.17 12.21 -11.12
CA VAL A 269 -14.89 12.91 -10.88
C VAL A 269 -14.55 12.78 -9.40
N MET A 270 -13.31 12.43 -9.11
CA MET A 270 -12.82 12.12 -7.75
C MET A 270 -11.47 12.81 -7.51
N PRO A 271 -11.44 14.09 -7.11
CA PRO A 271 -10.21 14.70 -6.59
C PRO A 271 -9.83 14.07 -5.25
N LEU A 272 -8.53 13.92 -5.01
CA LEU A 272 -7.98 13.37 -3.79
C LEU A 272 -6.79 14.19 -3.28
N LEU A 273 -6.63 14.19 -1.97
CA LEU A 273 -5.51 14.76 -1.24
C LEU A 273 -5.11 13.79 -0.13
N ARG A 274 -3.81 13.50 -0.03
CA ARG A 274 -3.22 12.76 1.10
C ARG A 274 -2.10 13.58 1.70
N VAL A 275 -2.12 13.70 3.02
CA VAL A 275 -1.03 14.27 3.80
C VAL A 275 -0.46 13.18 4.69
N TYR A 276 0.86 13.07 4.71
CA TYR A 276 1.58 12.03 5.45
C TYR A 276 2.76 12.65 6.18
N ALA A 277 3.06 12.16 7.39
CA ALA A 277 4.34 12.41 8.05
C ALA A 277 4.73 11.22 8.92
N GLN A 278 6.03 11.04 9.11
CA GLN A 278 6.59 10.01 10.00
C GLN A 278 7.82 10.53 10.76
N THR A 279 8.06 9.94 11.94
CA THR A 279 9.36 10.05 12.63
C THR A 279 10.39 9.15 11.95
N ALA A 280 11.68 9.39 12.22
CA ALA A 280 12.72 8.44 11.86
C ALA A 280 12.66 7.20 12.76
N ALA A 281 13.18 6.06 12.27
CA ALA A 281 13.46 4.91 13.10
C ALA A 281 14.59 5.23 14.09
N ASP A 282 14.60 4.59 15.26
CA ASP A 282 15.57 4.83 16.33
C ASP A 282 17.03 4.60 15.91
N PHE A 283 17.24 3.70 14.96
CA PHE A 283 18.56 3.35 14.41
C PHE A 283 18.84 3.99 13.04
N TYR A 284 17.96 4.90 12.57
CA TYR A 284 18.21 5.64 11.34
C TYR A 284 19.40 6.61 11.52
N ARG A 285 20.33 6.60 10.56
CA ARG A 285 21.46 7.52 10.49
C ARG A 285 21.20 8.60 9.46
N GLU A 286 21.32 9.83 9.86
CA GLU A 286 21.16 10.97 8.95
C GLU A 286 22.27 11.01 7.90
N ALA A 287 21.89 11.25 6.66
CA ALA A 287 22.85 11.50 5.59
C ALA A 287 23.38 12.94 5.74
N ASN A 288 24.67 13.09 5.99
CA ASN A 288 25.31 14.41 5.96
C ASN A 288 25.90 14.67 4.57
N PRO A 289 25.39 15.64 3.79
CA PRO A 289 25.94 15.96 2.48
C PRO A 289 27.40 16.42 2.52
N ALA A 290 27.87 16.96 3.65
CA ALA A 290 29.25 17.40 3.84
C ALA A 290 30.22 16.25 4.07
N ASP A 291 29.78 15.08 4.50
CA ASP A 291 30.59 13.91 4.81
C ASP A 291 30.79 12.95 3.62
N ARG A 292 30.43 13.39 2.42
CA ARG A 292 30.77 12.66 1.20
C ARG A 292 32.22 12.89 0.82
N PRO A 293 33.10 11.91 0.83
CA PRO A 293 33.01 10.47 0.63
C PRO A 293 33.19 9.63 1.90
N ALA A 294 33.33 10.24 3.05
CA ALA A 294 33.45 9.50 4.30
C ALA A 294 32.05 9.15 4.85
N ILE A 295 31.46 8.03 4.39
CA ILE A 295 30.46 7.36 5.18
C ILE A 295 31.13 7.04 6.51
N THR A 296 30.78 7.77 7.55
CA THR A 296 31.18 7.41 8.91
C THR A 296 30.56 6.04 9.17
N PHE A 297 31.40 5.02 9.20
CA PHE A 297 30.98 3.68 9.59
C PHE A 297 30.15 3.78 10.88
N PRO A 298 29.07 3.01 11.03
CA PRO A 298 28.34 2.98 12.28
C PRO A 298 29.34 2.78 13.39
N ASP A 299 29.24 3.57 14.44
CA ASP A 299 30.04 3.37 15.63
C ASP A 299 29.87 1.91 16.04
N SER A 300 30.96 1.21 16.28
CA SER A 300 30.98 -0.20 16.69
C SER A 300 30.15 -0.47 17.95
N SER A 301 29.71 0.58 18.65
CA SER A 301 28.80 0.51 19.79
C SER A 301 27.32 0.37 19.40
N SER A 302 26.92 0.68 18.17
CA SER A 302 25.49 0.57 17.76
C SER A 302 25.20 -0.79 17.14
N GLN A 303 24.34 -1.55 17.80
CA GLN A 303 23.88 -2.86 17.34
C GLN A 303 23.10 -2.77 16.01
N TYR A 304 22.33 -1.71 15.81
CA TYR A 304 21.49 -1.49 14.63
C TYR A 304 21.80 -0.13 13.99
N SER A 305 21.73 -0.08 12.67
CA SER A 305 21.92 1.15 11.92
C SER A 305 21.37 1.03 10.50
N SER A 306 20.80 2.09 9.96
CA SER A 306 20.35 2.14 8.57
C SER A 306 20.45 3.56 8.01
N LEU A 307 20.85 3.65 6.74
CA LEU A 307 20.80 4.87 5.93
C LEU A 307 19.58 4.90 4.99
N ASP A 308 18.65 3.95 5.16
CA ASP A 308 17.50 3.87 4.28
C ASP A 308 16.55 5.05 4.49
N GLN A 309 16.40 5.90 3.47
CA GLN A 309 15.50 7.06 3.50
C GLN A 309 14.05 6.74 3.87
N ARG A 310 13.60 5.50 3.66
CA ARG A 310 12.26 5.04 4.05
C ARG A 310 12.08 5.01 5.57
N LEU A 311 13.17 4.95 6.32
CA LEU A 311 13.23 4.97 7.78
C LEU A 311 13.51 6.38 8.35
N SER A 312 13.63 7.39 7.50
CA SER A 312 13.88 8.78 7.91
C SER A 312 12.62 9.49 8.39
N GLY A 313 12.79 10.62 9.07
CA GLY A 313 11.69 11.53 9.44
C GLY A 313 11.39 12.53 8.34
N PHE A 314 10.17 12.49 7.77
CA PHE A 314 9.74 13.38 6.69
C PHE A 314 8.24 13.59 6.67
N GLY A 315 7.80 14.60 5.89
CA GLY A 315 6.42 14.78 5.49
C GLY A 315 6.22 14.64 4.00
N ALA A 316 5.01 14.30 3.56
CA ALA A 316 4.67 14.14 2.16
C ALA A 316 3.23 14.56 1.87
N ILE A 317 3.00 15.05 0.66
CA ILE A 317 1.69 15.38 0.13
C ILE A 317 1.49 14.63 -1.19
N THR A 318 0.33 13.99 -1.33
CA THR A 318 -0.14 13.44 -2.61
C THR A 318 -1.42 14.14 -3.00
N TYR A 319 -1.50 14.62 -4.21
CA TYR A 319 -2.75 15.11 -4.78
C TYR A 319 -2.99 14.45 -6.13
N GLY A 320 -4.25 14.25 -6.45
CA GLY A 320 -4.60 13.57 -7.68
C GLY A 320 -6.05 13.72 -8.07
N LEU A 321 -6.35 13.17 -9.22
CA LEU A 321 -7.68 13.17 -9.82
C LEU A 321 -7.94 11.79 -10.43
N LYS A 322 -9.07 11.19 -10.07
CA LYS A 322 -9.62 10.04 -10.78
C LYS A 322 -10.88 10.46 -11.51
N VAL A 323 -11.01 10.04 -12.74
CA VAL A 323 -12.20 10.23 -13.57
C VAL A 323 -12.65 8.86 -14.04
N THR A 324 -13.94 8.58 -13.91
CA THR A 324 -14.55 7.35 -14.42
C THR A 324 -15.67 7.66 -15.39
N LYS A 325 -15.88 6.76 -16.34
CA LYS A 325 -16.96 6.80 -17.33
C LYS A 325 -17.67 5.46 -17.38
N ALA A 326 -18.93 5.43 -16.97
CA ALA A 326 -19.81 4.30 -17.23
C ALA A 326 -20.35 4.39 -18.67
N ILE A 327 -20.30 3.28 -19.40
CA ILE A 327 -20.78 3.14 -20.76
C ILE A 327 -21.83 2.01 -20.79
N GLY A 328 -23.09 2.38 -20.94
CA GLY A 328 -24.17 1.44 -20.74
C GLY A 328 -24.17 0.88 -19.31
N ASN A 329 -24.60 -0.37 -19.18
CA ASN A 329 -24.65 -1.08 -17.89
C ASN A 329 -23.45 -2.00 -17.68
N ASP A 330 -22.59 -2.15 -18.69
CA ASP A 330 -21.61 -3.25 -18.72
C ASP A 330 -20.17 -2.77 -18.65
N TRP A 331 -19.87 -1.53 -18.98
CA TRP A 331 -18.50 -1.05 -19.05
C TRP A 331 -18.25 0.15 -18.16
N VAL A 332 -17.09 0.12 -17.50
CA VAL A 332 -16.54 1.28 -16.78
C VAL A 332 -15.11 1.48 -17.22
N LEU A 333 -14.81 2.70 -17.67
CA LEU A 333 -13.44 3.16 -17.94
C LEU A 333 -13.00 4.05 -16.78
N ASP A 334 -11.74 3.98 -16.39
CA ASP A 334 -11.17 4.87 -15.39
C ASP A 334 -9.77 5.34 -15.75
N VAL A 335 -9.49 6.59 -15.41
CA VAL A 335 -8.16 7.22 -15.50
C VAL A 335 -7.88 7.88 -14.17
N LYS A 336 -6.71 7.64 -13.61
CA LYS A 336 -6.25 8.26 -12.35
C LYS A 336 -4.86 8.82 -12.56
N TYR A 337 -4.65 10.05 -12.11
CA TYR A 337 -3.34 10.68 -12.05
C TYR A 337 -3.07 11.16 -10.62
N GLU A 338 -1.87 10.88 -10.11
CA GLU A 338 -1.42 11.34 -8.79
C GLU A 338 -0.01 11.93 -8.89
N LYS A 339 0.22 13.01 -8.16
CA LYS A 339 1.55 13.54 -7.90
C LYS A 339 1.85 13.47 -6.41
N TYR A 340 2.96 12.84 -6.07
CA TYR A 340 3.51 12.72 -4.74
C TYR A 340 4.71 13.64 -4.59
N GLN A 341 4.81 14.35 -3.46
CA GLN A 341 5.97 15.15 -3.11
C GLN A 341 6.34 14.90 -1.64
N GLN A 342 7.61 14.68 -1.38
CA GLN A 342 8.16 14.45 -0.05
C GLN A 342 9.23 15.50 0.26
N LYS A 343 9.14 16.10 1.46
CA LYS A 343 10.13 17.04 1.99
C LYS A 343 10.28 16.85 3.49
N THR A 344 11.50 16.96 3.99
CA THR A 344 11.76 16.90 5.43
C THR A 344 11.05 18.05 6.17
N ALA A 345 11.05 19.25 5.59
CA ALA A 345 10.40 20.43 6.17
C ALA A 345 8.86 20.31 6.33
N TRP A 346 8.24 19.31 5.70
CA TRP A 346 6.79 19.06 5.84
C TRP A 346 6.45 18.05 6.95
N ASN A 347 7.46 17.62 7.71
CA ASN A 347 7.22 16.76 8.86
C ASN A 347 6.49 17.53 9.96
N PHE A 348 5.34 17.01 10.39
CA PHE A 348 4.56 17.52 11.52
C PHE A 348 4.50 16.53 12.69
N VAL A 349 5.30 15.45 12.62
CA VAL A 349 5.38 14.40 13.64
C VAL A 349 6.84 14.22 14.06
N GLY A 350 7.20 14.68 15.25
CA GLY A 350 8.56 14.56 15.76
C GLY A 350 9.59 15.42 15.01
N HIS A 351 10.82 14.93 14.94
CA HIS A 351 11.93 15.62 14.27
C HIS A 351 12.07 15.20 12.82
N ALA A 352 12.28 16.18 11.94
CA ALA A 352 12.61 15.95 10.53
C ALA A 352 14.07 15.53 10.40
N SER A 353 14.36 14.50 9.59
CA SER A 353 15.73 14.09 9.28
C SER A 353 16.41 15.12 8.40
N GLN A 354 17.66 15.46 8.74
CA GLN A 354 18.46 16.41 7.97
C GLN A 354 19.17 15.74 6.79
N GLY A 355 19.57 16.53 5.81
CA GLY A 355 20.40 16.08 4.68
C GLY A 355 19.70 15.22 3.64
N LEU A 356 18.36 15.10 3.69
CA LEU A 356 17.59 14.41 2.67
C LEU A 356 17.17 15.37 1.55
N ASP A 357 17.45 14.98 0.32
CA ASP A 357 16.90 15.64 -0.85
C ASP A 357 15.39 15.41 -0.96
N SER A 358 14.68 16.40 -1.50
CA SER A 358 13.25 16.24 -1.82
C SER A 358 13.06 15.11 -2.83
N PHE A 359 11.92 14.42 -2.70
CA PHE A 359 11.56 13.30 -3.54
C PHE A 359 10.18 13.56 -4.16
N GLU A 360 10.06 13.29 -5.43
CA GLU A 360 8.79 13.41 -6.15
C GLU A 360 8.46 12.13 -6.92
N ALA A 361 7.17 11.85 -7.08
CA ALA A 361 6.73 10.78 -7.95
C ALA A 361 5.44 11.16 -8.68
N LYS A 362 5.24 10.59 -9.85
CA LYS A 362 4.02 10.67 -10.65
C LYS A 362 3.49 9.27 -10.90
N THR A 363 2.19 9.13 -10.84
CA THR A 363 1.51 7.87 -11.13
C THR A 363 0.36 8.14 -12.08
N MET A 364 0.29 7.38 -13.17
CA MET A 364 -0.84 7.35 -14.07
C MET A 364 -1.42 5.95 -14.11
N GLN A 365 -2.72 5.82 -13.93
CA GLN A 365 -3.42 4.55 -14.01
C GLN A 365 -4.55 4.64 -15.03
N LEU A 366 -4.65 3.61 -15.86
CA LEU A 366 -5.76 3.40 -16.79
C LEU A 366 -6.47 2.11 -16.40
N GLY A 367 -7.80 2.11 -16.47
CA GLY A 367 -8.58 0.94 -16.13
C GLY A 367 -9.76 0.75 -17.08
N VAL A 368 -10.09 -0.51 -17.32
CA VAL A 368 -11.33 -0.92 -17.99
C VAL A 368 -11.94 -2.08 -17.20
N THR A 369 -13.22 -1.98 -16.89
CA THR A 369 -13.98 -3.01 -16.20
C THR A 369 -15.19 -3.37 -17.03
N ARG A 370 -15.46 -4.67 -17.16
CA ARG A 370 -16.67 -5.21 -17.80
C ARG A 370 -17.44 -6.06 -16.82
N TYR A 371 -18.76 -5.87 -16.83
CA TYR A 371 -19.75 -6.69 -16.10
C TYR A 371 -20.50 -7.58 -17.11
N PHE A 372 -20.71 -8.87 -16.75
CA PHE A 372 -21.35 -9.88 -17.59
C PHE A 372 -22.64 -10.39 -16.96
#